data_3e06d213ba6c7ae2197f93ca59bfcd71
#
_entry.id   3e06d213ba6c7ae2197f93ca59bfcd71
#
_cell.length_a   1.000
_cell.length_b   1.000
_cell.length_c   1.000
_cell.angle_alpha   90.00
_cell.angle_beta   90.00
_cell.angle_gamma   90.00
#
_symmetry.space_group_name_H-M   'P 1'
#
loop_
_entity.id
_entity.type
_entity.pdbx_description
1 polymer ?
#
loop_
_entity_poly.entity_id
_entity_poly.type
_entity_poly.pdbx_seq_one_letter_code
_entity_poly.pdbx_strand_id
1 'polypeptide(L)'
;GIRRILAHQGKFDAEDDATLQRFVNSGGTLVLFPPDSPDSSGFSFLSWEAREEKKDDDFFYVNAWRKDSGLLANSSDGNRLPLDKLDIRIRRVPVQGEPIAYYSDGKPFLTSLTMGKGVIYSFSTLPLDDWSGLSNGYVLVPALQRLIEESSSSNTFIQSWACGGKETRDAILTDFESMTGGKDPSLEAGVYRVEGRLTAVNRPREENEAQFLKAGMIGGKLPGITPRIMDGENVSESTDRTEVWSFFLILCLVLLLGEAFLGQPALASKPDAQATSTNA
;
A
#
# COMPACT_ATOMS: atom_id res chain seq x y z
N GLY A 1 13.39 -7.05 -13.95
CA GLY A 1 13.97 -6.23 -12.91
C GLY A 1 12.96 -5.21 -12.45
N ILE A 2 12.78 -5.02 -11.16
CA ILE A 2 11.89 -4.00 -10.59
C ILE A 2 12.39 -2.63 -11.07
N ARG A 3 11.59 -1.87 -11.80
CA ARG A 3 11.88 -0.45 -12.06
C ARG A 3 11.86 0.26 -10.73
N ARG A 4 12.99 0.71 -10.31
CA ARG A 4 13.11 1.48 -9.09
C ARG A 4 12.63 2.89 -9.37
N ILE A 5 11.82 3.43 -8.47
CA ILE A 5 11.43 4.84 -8.48
C ILE A 5 12.25 5.51 -7.41
N LEU A 6 12.88 6.62 -7.77
CA LEU A 6 13.60 7.48 -6.86
C LEU A 6 12.99 8.88 -6.93
N ALA A 7 12.63 9.44 -5.78
CA ALA A 7 12.23 10.83 -5.65
C ALA A 7 13.34 11.60 -4.92
N HIS A 8 13.75 12.71 -5.47
CA HIS A 8 14.79 13.50 -4.84
C HIS A 8 14.61 15.02 -5.01
N GLN A 9 15.05 15.72 -3.99
CA GLN A 9 15.16 17.17 -3.97
C GLN A 9 16.60 17.54 -3.59
N GLY A 10 17.26 18.40 -4.33
CA GLY A 10 18.34 19.15 -3.78
C GLY A 10 19.71 19.11 -4.38
N LYS A 11 20.71 19.35 -3.56
CA LYS A 11 22.12 19.36 -3.91
C LYS A 11 22.62 17.94 -4.12
N PHE A 12 23.08 17.66 -5.33
CA PHE A 12 23.92 16.50 -5.58
C PHE A 12 25.32 16.95 -5.95
N ASP A 13 26.28 16.16 -5.58
CA ASP A 13 27.62 16.26 -6.13
C ASP A 13 27.70 15.55 -7.51
N ALA A 14 28.86 15.64 -8.15
CA ALA A 14 29.06 15.05 -9.47
C ALA A 14 28.99 13.52 -9.46
N GLU A 15 29.23 12.86 -8.34
CA GLU A 15 29.15 11.41 -8.18
C GLU A 15 27.70 10.95 -8.12
N ASP A 16 26.86 11.69 -7.40
CA ASP A 16 25.41 11.48 -7.36
C ASP A 16 24.78 11.63 -8.74
N ASP A 17 25.17 12.67 -9.50
CA ASP A 17 24.71 12.94 -10.84
C ASP A 17 24.99 11.76 -11.80
N ALA A 18 26.22 11.26 -11.80
CA ALA A 18 26.59 10.09 -12.60
C ALA A 18 25.84 8.82 -12.17
N THR A 19 25.53 8.68 -10.90
CA THR A 19 24.81 7.55 -10.37
C THR A 19 23.33 7.57 -10.78
N LEU A 20 22.68 8.74 -10.71
CA LEU A 20 21.32 8.93 -11.17
C LEU A 20 21.20 8.74 -12.68
N GLN A 21 22.13 9.24 -13.46
CA GLN A 21 22.16 9.00 -14.91
C GLN A 21 22.24 7.51 -15.23
N ARG A 22 23.13 6.75 -14.58
CA ARG A 22 23.22 5.30 -14.77
C ARG A 22 21.93 4.60 -14.38
N PHE A 23 21.31 5.02 -13.27
CA PHE A 23 20.04 4.48 -12.82
C PHE A 23 18.94 4.65 -13.87
N VAL A 24 18.76 5.87 -14.39
CA VAL A 24 17.74 6.16 -15.42
C VAL A 24 18.08 5.44 -16.73
N ASN A 25 19.32 5.48 -17.19
CA ASN A 25 19.74 4.81 -18.43
C ASN A 25 19.49 3.29 -18.39
N SER A 26 19.55 2.68 -17.20
CA SER A 26 19.25 1.25 -17.01
C SER A 26 17.75 0.92 -17.00
N GLY A 27 16.87 1.93 -17.09
CA GLY A 27 15.41 1.77 -17.10
C GLY A 27 14.72 2.19 -15.81
N GLY A 28 15.41 2.90 -14.90
CA GLY A 28 14.81 3.49 -13.71
C GLY A 28 13.86 4.65 -14.03
N THR A 29 12.89 4.88 -13.17
CA THR A 29 12.05 6.07 -13.21
C THR A 29 12.48 7.02 -12.09
N LEU A 30 12.77 8.25 -12.45
CA LEU A 30 13.24 9.27 -11.53
C LEU A 30 12.19 10.39 -11.44
N VAL A 31 11.82 10.76 -10.22
CA VAL A 31 10.95 11.92 -9.96
C VAL A 31 11.79 12.98 -9.28
N LEU A 32 11.87 14.13 -9.90
CA LEU A 32 12.68 15.24 -9.43
C LEU A 32 11.82 16.45 -9.08
N PHE A 33 12.20 17.07 -7.99
CA PHE A 33 11.65 18.35 -7.54
C PHE A 33 12.73 19.43 -7.64
N PRO A 34 12.35 20.70 -7.80
CA PRO A 34 13.31 21.78 -7.90
C PRO A 34 14.13 21.91 -6.60
N PRO A 35 15.38 22.33 -6.69
CA PRO A 35 16.16 22.67 -5.52
C PRO A 35 15.59 23.92 -4.85
N ASP A 36 15.55 23.92 -3.51
CA ASP A 36 15.11 25.07 -2.72
C ASP A 36 16.17 26.19 -2.74
N SER A 37 17.44 25.81 -2.76
CA SER A 37 18.56 26.77 -2.79
C SER A 37 18.60 27.53 -4.11
N PRO A 38 18.63 28.88 -4.08
CA PRO A 38 18.69 29.70 -5.28
C PRO A 38 19.95 29.46 -6.11
N ASP A 39 21.07 29.08 -5.47
CA ASP A 39 22.36 28.87 -6.11
C ASP A 39 22.48 27.52 -6.84
N SER A 40 21.54 26.61 -6.60
CA SER A 40 21.53 25.31 -7.25
C SER A 40 20.72 25.38 -8.55
N SER A 41 21.35 25.08 -9.68
CA SER A 41 20.69 25.04 -10.99
C SER A 41 20.07 23.69 -11.33
N GLY A 42 20.45 22.62 -10.63
CA GLY A 42 19.98 21.24 -10.89
C GLY A 42 21.13 20.29 -11.21
N PHE A 43 20.86 19.31 -12.05
CA PHE A 43 21.76 18.26 -12.50
C PHE A 43 22.39 18.60 -13.85
N SER A 44 23.41 17.85 -14.28
CA SER A 44 24.01 18.02 -15.60
C SER A 44 23.01 17.74 -16.75
N PHE A 45 22.06 16.85 -16.52
CA PHE A 45 21.05 16.42 -17.48
C PHE A 45 19.70 17.11 -17.34
N LEU A 46 19.47 17.84 -16.24
CA LEU A 46 18.23 18.55 -15.96
C LEU A 46 18.48 19.77 -15.09
N SER A 47 17.97 20.90 -15.49
CA SER A 47 18.08 22.16 -14.79
C SER A 47 16.72 22.84 -14.64
N TRP A 48 16.64 23.77 -13.71
CA TRP A 48 15.47 24.62 -13.48
C TRP A 48 15.80 26.08 -13.70
N GLU A 49 14.81 26.83 -14.17
CA GLU A 49 14.87 28.29 -14.22
C GLU A 49 15.03 28.91 -12.83
N ALA A 50 15.23 30.20 -12.79
CA ALA A 50 15.24 30.98 -11.56
C ALA A 50 13.91 30.80 -10.78
N ARG A 51 13.99 30.94 -9.45
CA ARG A 51 12.81 30.91 -8.58
C ARG A 51 11.89 32.07 -8.92
N GLU A 52 10.63 31.73 -9.14
CA GLU A 52 9.54 32.68 -9.28
C GLU A 52 8.58 32.52 -8.08
N GLU A 53 8.20 33.64 -7.49
CA GLU A 53 7.33 33.67 -6.31
C GLU A 53 6.22 34.67 -6.48
N LYS A 54 5.00 34.27 -6.17
CA LYS A 54 3.83 35.11 -6.09
C LYS A 54 3.70 35.71 -4.69
N LYS A 55 3.29 36.96 -4.62
CA LYS A 55 3.10 37.69 -3.37
C LYS A 55 1.64 37.67 -2.96
N ASP A 56 1.40 37.78 -1.68
CA ASP A 56 0.08 37.84 -1.08
C ASP A 56 -0.76 36.58 -1.41
N ASP A 57 -2.03 36.74 -1.76
CA ASP A 57 -2.96 35.66 -2.09
C ASP A 57 -2.99 35.33 -3.60
N ASP A 58 -1.94 35.67 -4.37
CA ASP A 58 -1.82 35.32 -5.77
C ASP A 58 -1.07 33.98 -5.93
N PHE A 59 -1.51 33.15 -6.89
CA PHE A 59 -0.98 31.82 -7.12
C PHE A 59 -0.75 31.54 -8.60
N PHE A 60 0.14 30.60 -8.89
CA PHE A 60 0.26 30.01 -10.22
C PHE A 60 -0.75 28.87 -10.31
N TYR A 61 -1.60 28.88 -11.32
CA TYR A 61 -2.64 27.85 -11.51
C TYR A 61 -2.29 26.94 -12.67
N VAL A 62 -2.47 25.63 -12.49
CA VAL A 62 -2.35 24.63 -13.55
C VAL A 62 -3.68 24.54 -14.29
N ASN A 63 -3.69 24.79 -15.59
CA ASN A 63 -4.92 24.81 -16.38
C ASN A 63 -5.01 23.70 -17.44
N ALA A 64 -3.89 23.14 -17.85
CA ALA A 64 -3.86 22.12 -18.89
C ALA A 64 -2.92 20.97 -18.50
N TRP A 65 -3.37 19.74 -18.71
CA TRP A 65 -2.56 18.53 -18.51
C TRP A 65 -3.10 17.35 -19.32
N ARG A 66 -2.28 16.33 -19.51
CA ARG A 66 -2.67 15.09 -20.20
C ARG A 66 -3.59 14.28 -19.27
N LYS A 67 -4.87 14.17 -19.61
CA LYS A 67 -5.93 13.56 -18.79
C LYS A 67 -6.19 12.10 -19.12
N ASP A 68 -5.81 11.67 -20.32
CA ASP A 68 -6.20 10.36 -20.85
C ASP A 68 -5.18 9.26 -20.55
N SER A 69 -3.94 9.63 -20.27
CA SER A 69 -2.86 8.68 -20.03
C SER A 69 -1.73 9.27 -19.18
N GLY A 70 -0.94 8.40 -18.56
CA GLY A 70 0.25 8.73 -17.81
C GLY A 70 -0.04 9.22 -16.39
N LEU A 71 0.95 9.87 -15.79
CA LEU A 71 1.02 10.24 -14.38
C LEU A 71 -0.19 11.03 -13.86
N LEU A 72 -0.70 11.94 -14.69
CA LEU A 72 -1.79 12.84 -14.32
C LEU A 72 -3.14 12.44 -14.95
N ALA A 73 -3.26 11.22 -15.45
CA ALA A 73 -4.50 10.72 -16.01
C ALA A 73 -5.66 10.75 -15.00
N ASN A 74 -6.89 10.81 -15.46
CA ASN A 74 -8.04 10.61 -14.61
C ASN A 74 -8.07 9.18 -14.06
N SER A 75 -8.72 8.97 -12.92
CA SER A 75 -8.94 7.63 -12.38
C SER A 75 -9.86 6.82 -13.29
N SER A 76 -9.74 5.49 -13.25
CA SER A 76 -10.67 4.57 -13.92
C SER A 76 -12.14 4.82 -13.56
N ASP A 77 -12.40 5.31 -12.36
CA ASP A 77 -13.72 5.68 -11.85
C ASP A 77 -14.20 7.06 -12.35
N GLY A 78 -13.45 7.70 -13.26
CA GLY A 78 -13.77 9.03 -13.80
C GLY A 78 -13.41 10.20 -12.88
N ASN A 79 -12.84 9.94 -11.71
CA ASN A 79 -12.41 11.00 -10.79
C ASN A 79 -11.21 11.75 -11.38
N ARG A 80 -11.38 13.06 -11.49
CA ARG A 80 -10.36 13.98 -11.99
C ARG A 80 -9.40 14.39 -10.88
N LEU A 81 -8.10 14.44 -11.19
CA LEU A 81 -7.13 15.05 -10.28
C LEU A 81 -7.37 16.57 -10.18
N PRO A 82 -7.41 17.12 -8.96
CA PRO A 82 -7.70 18.55 -8.75
C PRO A 82 -6.46 19.44 -8.94
N LEU A 83 -5.78 19.32 -10.11
CA LEU A 83 -4.60 20.14 -10.41
C LEU A 83 -4.95 21.63 -10.54
N ASP A 84 -6.14 21.92 -11.02
CA ASP A 84 -6.66 23.29 -11.16
C ASP A 84 -6.98 23.97 -9.82
N LYS A 85 -6.96 23.23 -8.73
CA LYS A 85 -7.16 23.72 -7.36
C LYS A 85 -5.88 23.78 -6.54
N LEU A 86 -4.74 23.54 -7.16
CA LEU A 86 -3.46 23.66 -6.48
C LEU A 86 -3.07 25.13 -6.34
N ASP A 87 -2.94 25.59 -5.12
CA ASP A 87 -2.39 26.89 -4.78
C ASP A 87 -0.86 26.79 -4.83
N ILE A 88 -0.24 27.27 -5.90
CA ILE A 88 1.20 27.22 -6.11
C ILE A 88 1.75 28.63 -5.95
N ARG A 89 2.51 28.85 -4.88
CA ARG A 89 3.10 30.15 -4.55
C ARG A 89 4.49 30.31 -5.14
N ILE A 90 5.29 29.24 -5.09
CA ILE A 90 6.67 29.23 -5.53
C ILE A 90 6.87 28.17 -6.58
N ARG A 91 7.55 28.56 -7.67
CA ARG A 91 7.92 27.62 -8.73
C ARG A 91 9.33 27.87 -9.26
N ARG A 92 9.92 26.82 -9.78
CA ARG A 92 11.10 26.84 -10.65
C ARG A 92 10.80 25.93 -11.84
N VAL A 93 10.76 26.49 -13.02
CA VAL A 93 10.32 25.76 -14.21
C VAL A 93 11.45 24.83 -14.70
N PRO A 94 11.21 23.55 -14.96
CA PRO A 94 12.21 22.66 -15.55
C PRO A 94 12.48 23.08 -17.01
N VAL A 95 13.76 23.13 -17.37
CA VAL A 95 14.18 23.58 -18.71
C VAL A 95 14.11 22.46 -19.75
N GLN A 96 14.38 21.22 -19.31
CA GLN A 96 14.41 20.07 -20.21
C GLN A 96 13.16 19.21 -20.05
N GLY A 97 12.86 18.44 -21.08
CA GLY A 97 11.76 17.48 -21.11
C GLY A 97 10.54 17.95 -21.90
N GLU A 98 9.67 17.00 -22.21
CA GLU A 98 8.38 17.24 -22.86
C GLU A 98 7.35 17.63 -21.80
N PRO A 99 6.66 18.75 -21.90
CA PRO A 99 5.65 19.15 -20.93
C PRO A 99 4.44 18.21 -20.93
N ILE A 100 4.03 17.79 -19.72
CA ILE A 100 2.83 16.97 -19.50
C ILE A 100 1.70 17.81 -18.92
N ALA A 101 2.05 18.86 -18.17
CA ALA A 101 1.10 19.80 -17.59
C ALA A 101 1.65 21.22 -17.67
N TYR A 102 0.73 22.18 -17.81
CA TYR A 102 1.04 23.58 -18.04
C TYR A 102 0.32 24.47 -17.04
N TYR A 103 0.99 25.53 -16.66
CA TYR A 103 0.38 26.67 -16.00
C TYR A 103 -0.47 27.51 -16.96
N SER A 104 -1.28 28.38 -16.42
CA SER A 104 -2.10 29.32 -17.19
C SER A 104 -1.31 30.30 -18.05
N ASP A 105 -0.04 30.55 -17.70
CA ASP A 105 0.90 31.36 -18.47
C ASP A 105 1.67 30.57 -19.56
N GLY A 106 1.34 29.29 -19.75
CA GLY A 106 1.95 28.41 -20.75
C GLY A 106 3.27 27.76 -20.32
N LYS A 107 3.81 28.09 -19.15
CA LYS A 107 5.02 27.44 -18.62
C LYS A 107 4.72 26.02 -18.13
N PRO A 108 5.67 25.09 -18.21
CA PRO A 108 5.45 23.72 -17.74
C PRO A 108 5.38 23.62 -16.21
N PHE A 109 4.36 22.93 -15.72
CA PHE A 109 4.24 22.50 -14.33
C PHE A 109 4.98 21.19 -14.08
N LEU A 110 4.87 20.26 -15.04
CA LEU A 110 5.49 18.94 -14.99
C LEU A 110 6.00 18.59 -16.39
N THR A 111 7.23 18.11 -16.44
CA THR A 111 7.83 17.61 -17.68
C THR A 111 8.22 16.14 -17.56
N SER A 112 8.30 15.44 -18.70
CA SER A 112 8.91 14.11 -18.80
C SER A 112 10.10 14.16 -19.76
N LEU A 113 11.20 13.52 -19.34
CA LEU A 113 12.40 13.39 -20.15
C LEU A 113 12.77 11.91 -20.26
N THR A 114 12.78 11.36 -21.45
CA THR A 114 13.26 10.00 -21.69
C THR A 114 14.78 10.01 -21.79
N MET A 115 15.44 9.17 -20.99
CA MET A 115 16.89 9.02 -21.01
C MET A 115 17.26 7.53 -21.00
N GLY A 116 17.90 7.07 -22.08
CA GLY A 116 18.19 5.66 -22.24
C GLY A 116 16.94 4.79 -22.26
N LYS A 117 16.81 3.88 -21.27
CA LYS A 117 15.63 3.02 -21.09
C LYS A 117 14.66 3.53 -20.03
N GLY A 118 14.97 4.63 -19.36
CA GLY A 118 14.20 5.19 -18.26
C GLY A 118 13.55 6.51 -18.57
N VAL A 119 12.84 7.04 -17.57
CA VAL A 119 12.10 8.29 -17.66
C VAL A 119 12.34 9.14 -16.42
N ILE A 120 12.47 10.44 -16.63
CA ILE A 120 12.58 11.45 -15.56
C ILE A 120 11.33 12.31 -15.60
N TYR A 121 10.64 12.41 -14.49
CA TYR A 121 9.55 13.35 -14.27
C TYR A 121 10.03 14.51 -13.40
N SER A 122 9.86 15.73 -13.89
CA SER A 122 10.39 16.92 -13.22
C SER A 122 9.28 17.91 -12.90
N PHE A 123 9.03 18.07 -11.61
CA PHE A 123 8.08 19.06 -11.10
C PHE A 123 8.71 20.45 -11.07
N SER A 124 7.87 21.46 -11.18
CA SER A 124 8.28 22.88 -11.10
C SER A 124 8.12 23.46 -9.69
N THR A 125 7.55 22.72 -8.74
CA THR A 125 7.31 23.19 -7.37
C THR A 125 7.59 22.08 -6.36
N LEU A 126 7.80 22.45 -5.11
CA LEU A 126 8.02 21.53 -4.00
C LEU A 126 6.71 21.15 -3.31
N PRO A 127 6.58 19.93 -2.77
CA PRO A 127 5.48 19.55 -1.90
C PRO A 127 5.69 20.05 -0.46
N LEU A 128 5.87 21.35 -0.31
CA LEU A 128 6.02 22.06 0.96
C LEU A 128 4.93 23.12 1.05
N ASP A 129 4.39 23.34 2.25
CA ASP A 129 3.25 24.23 2.47
C ASP A 129 3.51 25.70 2.06
N ASP A 130 4.76 26.14 2.18
CA ASP A 130 5.20 27.46 1.74
C ASP A 130 5.38 27.56 0.21
N TRP A 131 5.54 26.43 -0.48
CA TRP A 131 5.68 26.35 -1.95
C TRP A 131 4.37 26.09 -2.64
N SER A 132 3.66 25.05 -2.23
CA SER A 132 2.44 24.65 -2.94
C SER A 132 1.53 23.70 -2.17
N GLY A 133 0.26 23.65 -2.56
CA GLY A 133 -0.73 22.68 -2.10
C GLY A 133 -0.45 21.23 -2.49
N LEU A 134 0.67 20.90 -3.15
CA LEU A 134 1.10 19.51 -3.37
C LEU A 134 1.37 18.76 -2.07
N SER A 135 1.72 19.48 -1.00
CA SER A 135 1.90 18.95 0.36
C SER A 135 0.65 18.23 0.88
N ASN A 136 -0.54 18.66 0.47
CA ASN A 136 -1.82 18.04 0.86
C ASN A 136 -2.01 16.62 0.32
N GLY A 137 -1.19 16.19 -0.63
CA GLY A 137 -1.19 14.84 -1.17
C GLY A 137 -2.30 14.53 -2.18
N TYR A 138 -3.33 15.36 -2.36
CA TYR A 138 -4.47 15.06 -3.25
C TYR A 138 -4.09 14.86 -4.73
N VAL A 139 -2.99 15.45 -5.17
CA VAL A 139 -2.45 15.27 -6.52
C VAL A 139 -1.23 14.36 -6.50
N LEU A 140 -0.30 14.61 -5.58
CA LEU A 140 0.99 13.92 -5.56
C LEU A 140 0.85 12.43 -5.24
N VAL A 141 0.02 12.06 -4.26
CA VAL A 141 -0.13 10.65 -3.86
C VAL A 141 -0.73 9.79 -4.98
N PRO A 142 -1.85 10.16 -5.62
CA PRO A 142 -2.37 9.40 -6.76
C PRO A 142 -1.40 9.37 -7.94
N ALA A 143 -0.65 10.47 -8.19
CA ALA A 143 0.35 10.50 -9.25
C ALA A 143 1.49 9.50 -8.99
N LEU A 144 2.04 9.47 -7.77
CA LEU A 144 3.08 8.51 -7.40
C LEU A 144 2.56 7.07 -7.39
N GLN A 145 1.32 6.84 -6.94
CA GLN A 145 0.70 5.52 -6.99
C GLN A 145 0.62 4.99 -8.43
N ARG A 146 0.21 5.83 -9.38
CA ARG A 146 0.20 5.44 -10.81
C ARG A 146 1.58 5.12 -11.34
N LEU A 147 2.61 5.88 -10.96
CA LEU A 147 3.99 5.56 -11.33
C LEU A 147 4.39 4.17 -10.81
N ILE A 148 4.01 3.83 -9.60
CA ILE A 148 4.28 2.51 -9.01
C ILE A 148 3.54 1.43 -9.79
N GLU A 149 2.27 1.64 -10.11
CA GLU A 149 1.45 0.71 -10.87
C GLU A 149 1.99 0.54 -12.30
N GLU A 150 2.33 1.64 -13.00
CA GLU A 150 2.91 1.62 -14.32
C GLU A 150 4.30 0.97 -14.33
N SER A 151 5.12 1.26 -13.34
CA SER A 151 6.43 0.63 -13.18
C SER A 151 6.32 -0.86 -12.86
N SER A 152 5.28 -1.26 -12.16
CA SER A 152 4.97 -2.67 -11.89
C SER A 152 4.44 -3.38 -13.13
N SER A 153 3.68 -2.70 -13.97
CA SER A 153 3.13 -3.26 -15.20
C SER A 153 4.11 -3.31 -16.37
N SER A 154 5.11 -2.43 -16.42
CA SER A 154 6.10 -2.39 -17.51
C SER A 154 7.35 -3.24 -17.27
N ASN A 155 7.56 -3.72 -16.07
CA ASN A 155 8.72 -4.54 -15.73
C ASN A 155 8.34 -5.86 -15.13
N THR A 156 8.86 -6.86 -15.80
CA THR A 156 8.82 -8.24 -15.34
C THR A 156 7.50 -8.50 -14.66
N PHE A 157 6.53 -8.73 -15.48
CA PHE A 157 5.32 -9.34 -15.02
C PHE A 157 5.75 -10.52 -14.16
N ILE A 158 5.64 -10.40 -12.86
CA ILE A 158 5.27 -11.57 -12.11
C ILE A 158 3.86 -11.81 -12.65
N GLN A 159 3.78 -12.56 -13.74
CA GLN A 159 2.50 -13.01 -14.23
C GLN A 159 1.89 -13.77 -13.07
N SER A 160 0.76 -13.30 -12.59
CA SER A 160 0.04 -14.01 -11.54
C SER A 160 -0.97 -14.91 -12.24
N TRP A 161 -0.71 -16.21 -12.18
CA TRP A 161 -1.59 -17.24 -12.73
C TRP A 161 -2.33 -17.95 -11.61
N ALA A 162 -3.47 -18.53 -11.94
CA ALA A 162 -4.18 -19.40 -11.01
C ALA A 162 -3.73 -20.85 -11.21
N CYS A 163 -3.53 -21.60 -10.11
CA CYS A 163 -3.35 -23.04 -10.18
C CYS A 163 -4.48 -23.68 -10.98
N GLY A 164 -4.15 -24.61 -11.86
CA GLY A 164 -5.15 -25.29 -12.72
C GLY A 164 -5.78 -24.39 -13.80
N GLY A 165 -5.36 -23.14 -13.92
CA GLY A 165 -5.75 -22.22 -14.98
C GLY A 165 -5.28 -22.68 -16.36
N LYS A 166 -5.79 -22.05 -17.41
CA LYS A 166 -5.37 -22.36 -18.78
C LYS A 166 -3.89 -22.05 -18.98
N GLU A 167 -3.46 -20.90 -18.47
CA GLU A 167 -2.09 -20.41 -18.58
C GLU A 167 -1.10 -21.36 -17.91
N THR A 168 -1.43 -21.91 -16.74
CA THR A 168 -0.59 -22.88 -16.03
C THR A 168 -0.49 -24.22 -16.77
N ARG A 169 -1.57 -24.66 -17.42
CA ARG A 169 -1.53 -25.88 -18.24
C ARG A 169 -0.71 -25.71 -19.51
N ASP A 170 -0.81 -24.54 -20.13
CA ASP A 170 -0.03 -24.24 -21.32
C ASP A 170 1.46 -24.10 -20.98
N ALA A 171 1.78 -23.57 -19.77
CA ALA A 171 3.16 -23.44 -19.27
C ALA A 171 3.85 -24.77 -19.00
N ILE A 172 3.11 -25.84 -18.64
CA ILE A 172 3.68 -27.19 -18.47
C ILE A 172 4.22 -27.75 -19.80
N LEU A 173 3.67 -27.29 -20.92
CA LEU A 173 4.09 -27.67 -22.27
C LEU A 173 5.32 -26.89 -22.74
N THR A 174 5.73 -25.86 -21.99
CA THR A 174 6.89 -25.02 -22.24
C THR A 174 7.96 -25.26 -21.19
N ASP A 175 9.14 -24.67 -21.36
CA ASP A 175 10.23 -24.76 -20.39
C ASP A 175 9.89 -23.96 -19.12
N PHE A 176 9.71 -24.65 -18.00
CA PHE A 176 9.49 -24.02 -16.70
C PHE A 176 10.47 -24.54 -15.64
N GLU A 177 10.90 -23.65 -14.78
CA GLU A 177 11.78 -23.93 -13.65
C GLU A 177 11.12 -23.46 -12.33
N SER A 178 11.02 -24.36 -11.35
CA SER A 178 10.50 -24.00 -10.02
C SER A 178 11.56 -23.27 -9.20
N MET A 179 11.20 -22.10 -8.67
CA MET A 179 12.06 -21.30 -7.79
C MET A 179 11.78 -21.56 -6.30
N THR A 180 10.62 -22.13 -5.96
CA THR A 180 10.17 -22.37 -4.57
C THR A 180 10.01 -23.82 -4.19
N GLY A 181 10.38 -24.75 -5.11
CA GLY A 181 10.39 -26.20 -4.85
C GLY A 181 9.10 -26.92 -5.25
N GLY A 182 8.05 -26.23 -5.70
CA GLY A 182 6.86 -26.87 -6.29
C GLY A 182 7.22 -27.60 -7.60
N LYS A 183 6.64 -28.78 -7.82
CA LYS A 183 6.97 -29.60 -8.99
C LYS A 183 6.05 -29.34 -10.17
N ASP A 184 4.82 -28.89 -9.91
CA ASP A 184 3.79 -28.74 -10.92
C ASP A 184 3.00 -27.44 -10.71
N PRO A 185 3.18 -26.44 -11.59
CA PRO A 185 2.49 -25.16 -11.49
C PRO A 185 0.97 -25.27 -11.69
N SER A 186 0.46 -26.38 -12.20
CA SER A 186 -0.99 -26.59 -12.30
C SER A 186 -1.65 -26.99 -10.98
N LEU A 187 -0.87 -27.55 -10.05
CA LEU A 187 -1.38 -28.09 -8.78
C LEU A 187 -0.83 -27.32 -7.56
N GLU A 188 0.34 -26.73 -7.67
CA GLU A 188 1.06 -26.14 -6.54
C GLU A 188 1.26 -24.63 -6.75
N ALA A 189 0.85 -23.85 -5.75
CA ALA A 189 1.15 -22.43 -5.70
C ALA A 189 2.65 -22.20 -5.45
N GLY A 190 3.24 -21.21 -6.09
CA GLY A 190 4.65 -20.92 -5.96
C GLY A 190 5.15 -19.90 -6.96
N VAL A 191 6.47 -19.74 -6.99
CA VAL A 191 7.14 -18.90 -7.98
C VAL A 191 7.86 -19.82 -8.96
N TYR A 192 7.55 -19.63 -10.24
CA TYR A 192 8.11 -20.40 -11.35
C TYR A 192 8.77 -19.44 -12.34
N ARG A 193 9.78 -19.92 -13.04
CA ARG A 193 10.34 -19.24 -14.21
C ARG A 193 9.80 -19.92 -15.46
N VAL A 194 9.04 -19.17 -16.26
CA VAL A 194 8.46 -19.64 -17.52
C VAL A 194 9.02 -18.78 -18.63
N GLU A 195 9.65 -19.39 -19.65
CA GLU A 195 10.31 -18.67 -20.75
C GLU A 195 11.25 -17.55 -20.27
N GLY A 196 11.98 -17.79 -19.20
CA GLY A 196 12.91 -16.84 -18.60
C GLY A 196 12.26 -15.73 -17.75
N ARG A 197 10.93 -15.73 -17.57
CA ARG A 197 10.19 -14.77 -16.76
C ARG A 197 9.71 -15.37 -15.46
N LEU A 198 9.80 -14.62 -14.37
CA LEU A 198 9.25 -15.04 -13.09
C LEU A 198 7.72 -14.92 -13.10
N THR A 199 7.07 -16.03 -12.78
CA THR A 199 5.60 -16.13 -12.74
C THR A 199 5.17 -16.62 -11.37
N ALA A 200 4.30 -15.88 -10.71
CA ALA A 200 3.67 -16.31 -9.46
C ALA A 200 2.40 -17.11 -9.78
N VAL A 201 2.34 -18.34 -9.29
CA VAL A 201 1.13 -19.17 -9.39
C VAL A 201 0.46 -19.18 -8.04
N ASN A 202 -0.78 -18.70 -7.99
CA ASN A 202 -1.56 -18.58 -6.76
C ASN A 202 -2.73 -19.54 -6.78
N ARG A 203 -3.21 -19.93 -5.60
CA ARG A 203 -4.47 -20.67 -5.50
C ARG A 203 -5.64 -19.80 -5.96
N PRO A 204 -6.62 -20.36 -6.69
CA PRO A 204 -7.84 -19.66 -7.05
C PRO A 204 -8.55 -19.13 -5.80
N ARG A 205 -9.16 -17.96 -5.88
CA ARG A 205 -9.89 -17.38 -4.74
C ARG A 205 -11.05 -18.24 -4.29
N GLU A 206 -11.63 -18.98 -5.21
CA GLU A 206 -12.74 -19.91 -5.00
C GLU A 206 -12.38 -21.06 -4.05
N GLU A 207 -11.09 -21.44 -3.96
CA GLU A 207 -10.61 -22.42 -2.99
C GLU A 207 -10.65 -21.93 -1.54
N ASN A 208 -10.67 -20.62 -1.33
CA ASN A 208 -10.81 -20.01 0.01
C ASN A 208 -12.27 -19.90 0.45
N GLU A 209 -13.22 -20.07 -0.47
CA GLU A 209 -14.62 -20.13 -0.12
C GLU A 209 -14.94 -21.54 0.37
N ALA A 210 -15.42 -21.66 1.62
CA ALA A 210 -15.88 -22.91 2.18
C ALA A 210 -17.14 -23.36 1.42
N GLN A 211 -16.96 -24.00 0.26
CA GLN A 211 -18.05 -24.61 -0.48
C GLN A 211 -18.33 -25.99 0.13
N PHE A 212 -19.41 -26.08 0.89
CA PHE A 212 -19.90 -27.35 1.37
C PHE A 212 -20.50 -28.15 0.20
N LEU A 213 -19.89 -29.27 -0.12
CA LEU A 213 -20.42 -30.22 -1.10
C LEU A 213 -21.76 -30.78 -0.54
N LYS A 214 -22.86 -30.54 -1.23
CA LYS A 214 -24.13 -31.16 -0.87
C LYS A 214 -24.02 -32.68 -1.03
N ALA A 215 -24.55 -33.42 -0.07
CA ALA A 215 -24.53 -34.89 0.00
C ALA A 215 -24.82 -35.60 -1.34
N GLY A 216 -25.79 -35.09 -2.09
CA GLY A 216 -26.16 -35.64 -3.39
C GLY A 216 -25.16 -35.48 -4.52
N MET A 217 -24.17 -34.56 -4.37
CA MET A 217 -23.15 -34.36 -5.42
C MET A 217 -21.99 -35.35 -5.32
N ILE A 218 -21.75 -35.94 -4.14
CA ILE A 218 -20.65 -36.85 -3.88
C ILE A 218 -20.93 -38.22 -4.51
N GLY A 219 -22.17 -38.73 -4.38
CA GLY A 219 -22.55 -40.03 -4.91
C GLY A 219 -22.51 -40.14 -6.45
N GLY A 220 -22.69 -39.01 -7.17
CA GLY A 220 -22.66 -39.00 -8.64
C GLY A 220 -21.25 -38.97 -9.24
N LYS A 221 -20.22 -38.52 -8.47
CA LYS A 221 -18.86 -38.35 -8.96
C LYS A 221 -17.91 -39.50 -8.61
N LEU A 222 -18.28 -40.41 -7.73
CA LEU A 222 -17.49 -41.55 -7.27
C LEU A 222 -18.24 -42.85 -7.45
N PRO A 223 -18.33 -43.41 -8.68
CA PRO A 223 -19.01 -44.66 -8.93
C PRO A 223 -18.28 -45.80 -8.18
N GLY A 224 -19.03 -46.54 -7.35
CA GLY A 224 -18.52 -47.67 -6.56
C GLY A 224 -18.11 -47.35 -5.12
N ILE A 225 -18.22 -46.10 -4.68
CA ILE A 225 -17.99 -45.68 -3.30
C ILE A 225 -19.30 -45.17 -2.70
N THR A 226 -19.79 -45.78 -1.63
CA THR A 226 -20.90 -45.22 -0.82
C THR A 226 -20.30 -44.40 0.32
N PRO A 227 -20.16 -43.07 0.14
CA PRO A 227 -19.63 -42.24 1.20
C PRO A 227 -20.63 -42.15 2.35
N ARG A 228 -20.19 -42.43 3.57
CA ARG A 228 -20.96 -42.19 4.78
C ARG A 228 -20.82 -40.70 5.13
N ILE A 229 -21.86 -39.94 4.82
CA ILE A 229 -21.89 -38.51 5.11
C ILE A 229 -22.28 -38.35 6.59
N MET A 230 -21.40 -37.76 7.37
CA MET A 230 -21.76 -37.28 8.72
C MET A 230 -22.26 -35.85 8.57
N ASP A 231 -23.58 -35.66 8.61
CA ASP A 231 -24.16 -34.34 8.68
C ASP A 231 -23.76 -33.67 10.02
N GLY A 232 -23.21 -32.47 9.97
CA GLY A 232 -22.76 -31.73 11.13
C GLY A 232 -23.89 -31.41 12.14
N GLU A 233 -25.15 -31.56 11.74
CA GLU A 233 -26.31 -31.45 12.65
C GLU A 233 -26.38 -32.57 13.69
N ASN A 234 -25.80 -33.73 13.41
CA ASN A 234 -25.74 -34.85 14.37
C ASN A 234 -24.48 -34.88 15.21
N VAL A 235 -23.52 -33.96 14.98
CA VAL A 235 -22.32 -33.82 15.81
C VAL A 235 -22.59 -32.96 17.04
N SER A 236 -23.71 -32.22 17.07
CA SER A 236 -24.06 -31.35 18.20
C SER A 236 -24.66 -32.09 19.42
N GLU A 237 -25.02 -33.41 19.31
CA GLU A 237 -25.61 -34.12 20.43
C GLU A 237 -24.64 -34.98 21.25
N SER A 238 -23.36 -35.08 20.91
CA SER A 238 -22.42 -35.93 21.65
C SER A 238 -21.17 -35.25 22.18
N THR A 239 -21.15 -33.93 22.23
CA THR A 239 -20.12 -33.24 22.99
C THR A 239 -20.81 -32.36 24.04
N ASP A 240 -21.30 -33.02 25.08
CA ASP A 240 -21.46 -32.41 26.38
C ASP A 240 -20.07 -31.96 26.85
N ARG A 241 -19.55 -30.94 26.21
CA ARG A 241 -18.44 -30.17 26.75
C ARG A 241 -19.03 -29.43 27.92
N THR A 242 -19.09 -30.11 29.05
CA THR A 242 -19.20 -29.43 30.34
C THR A 242 -18.12 -28.35 30.30
N GLU A 243 -18.56 -27.14 30.17
CA GLU A 243 -17.68 -25.97 30.14
C GLU A 243 -17.04 -25.85 31.54
N VAL A 244 -15.97 -26.57 31.75
CA VAL A 244 -15.25 -26.69 33.01
C VAL A 244 -14.83 -25.30 33.52
N TRP A 245 -14.66 -24.34 32.63
CA TRP A 245 -14.32 -22.97 32.99
C TRP A 245 -15.43 -22.26 33.79
N SER A 246 -16.70 -22.60 33.59
CA SER A 246 -17.81 -22.05 34.39
C SER A 246 -17.69 -22.44 35.86
N PHE A 247 -17.25 -23.67 36.14
CA PHE A 247 -16.97 -24.13 37.50
C PHE A 247 -15.84 -23.33 38.15
N PHE A 248 -14.77 -23.04 37.43
CA PHE A 248 -13.67 -22.21 37.91
C PHE A 248 -14.11 -20.78 38.20
N LEU A 249 -14.99 -20.21 37.37
CA LEU A 249 -15.53 -18.87 37.59
C LEU A 249 -16.37 -18.80 38.89
N ILE A 250 -17.25 -19.78 39.10
CA ILE A 250 -18.05 -19.88 40.33
C ILE A 250 -17.15 -20.07 41.53
N LEU A 251 -16.13 -20.93 41.46
CA LEU A 251 -15.17 -21.16 42.53
C LEU A 251 -14.40 -19.86 42.85
N CYS A 252 -13.91 -19.12 41.85
CA CYS A 252 -13.27 -17.83 42.11
C CYS A 252 -14.21 -16.81 42.73
N LEU A 253 -15.48 -16.78 42.35
CA LEU A 253 -16.46 -15.88 42.94
C LEU A 253 -16.71 -16.21 44.42
N VAL A 254 -16.82 -17.50 44.73
CA VAL A 254 -17.01 -17.94 46.12
C VAL A 254 -15.78 -17.63 46.99
N LEU A 255 -14.57 -17.80 46.47
CA LEU A 255 -13.34 -17.43 47.15
C LEU A 255 -13.24 -15.93 47.41
N LEU A 256 -13.56 -15.08 46.40
CA LEU A 256 -13.59 -13.62 46.55
C LEU A 256 -14.62 -13.16 47.59
N LEU A 257 -15.80 -13.79 47.58
CA LEU A 257 -16.82 -13.49 48.60
C LEU A 257 -16.37 -13.93 49.99
N GLY A 258 -15.70 -15.09 50.12
CA GLY A 258 -15.10 -15.56 51.37
C GLY A 258 -14.03 -14.61 51.88
N GLU A 259 -13.16 -14.13 51.02
CA GLU A 259 -12.11 -13.17 51.38
C GLU A 259 -12.70 -11.82 51.82
N ALA A 260 -13.73 -11.34 51.11
CA ALA A 260 -14.46 -10.12 51.50
C ALA A 260 -15.18 -10.25 52.85
N PHE A 261 -15.64 -11.46 53.22
CA PHE A 261 -16.32 -11.70 54.48
C PHE A 261 -15.33 -11.82 55.65
N LEU A 262 -14.18 -12.47 55.42
CA LEU A 262 -13.12 -12.63 56.40
C LEU A 262 -12.29 -11.36 56.63
N GLY A 263 -12.21 -10.52 55.61
CA GLY A 263 -11.47 -9.24 55.63
C GLY A 263 -12.24 -8.05 56.23
N GLN A 264 -13.49 -8.25 56.74
CA GLN A 264 -14.20 -7.15 57.39
C GLN A 264 -13.51 -6.82 58.72
N PRO A 265 -13.02 -5.58 58.93
CA PRO A 265 -12.48 -5.17 60.21
C PRO A 265 -13.61 -5.19 61.25
N ALA A 266 -13.38 -5.89 62.39
CA ALA A 266 -14.29 -5.90 63.52
C ALA A 266 -14.65 -4.44 63.85
N LEU A 267 -15.94 -4.14 63.86
CA LEU A 267 -16.47 -2.86 64.31
C LEU A 267 -15.99 -2.58 65.71
N ALA A 268 -15.01 -1.69 65.84
CA ALA A 268 -14.54 -1.22 67.10
C ALA A 268 -15.71 -0.55 67.88
N SER A 269 -16.12 -1.11 69.04
CA SER A 269 -17.09 -0.52 69.90
C SER A 269 -16.60 0.84 70.37
N LYS A 270 -17.46 1.85 70.25
CA LYS A 270 -17.27 3.18 70.81
C LYS A 270 -17.04 3.12 72.34
N PRO A 271 -16.00 3.78 72.86
CA PRO A 271 -15.91 3.96 74.32
C PRO A 271 -16.85 5.10 74.74
N ASP A 272 -17.65 4.80 75.80
CA ASP A 272 -18.52 5.76 76.45
C ASP A 272 -17.75 6.93 77.04
N ALA A 273 -18.22 8.13 76.69
CA ALA A 273 -17.72 9.37 77.27
C ALA A 273 -18.28 9.54 78.70
N GLN A 274 -17.44 9.36 79.66
CA GLN A 274 -17.72 9.78 81.01
C GLN A 274 -17.59 11.31 81.17
N ALA A 275 -18.65 11.89 81.54
CA ALA A 275 -18.71 13.26 82.03
C ALA A 275 -17.96 13.42 83.35
N THR A 276 -17.03 14.33 83.42
CA THR A 276 -16.48 14.86 84.63
C THR A 276 -16.79 16.35 84.72
N SER A 277 -17.77 16.67 85.55
CA SER A 277 -17.94 17.98 86.13
C SER A 277 -16.88 18.21 87.19
N THR A 278 -16.21 19.37 87.24
CA THR A 278 -15.63 19.92 88.47
C THR A 278 -15.48 21.42 88.35
N ASN A 279 -16.10 22.05 89.33
CA ASN A 279 -16.04 23.44 89.76
C ASN A 279 -14.62 24.04 89.86
N ALA A 280 -14.45 25.29 89.54
CA ALA A 280 -14.08 26.46 90.34
C ALA A 280 -13.77 27.64 89.42
#